data_4c2e4b4ffa305981feccb1329ce96b29
#
_entry.id   4c2e4b4ffa305981feccb1329ce96b29
#
_cell.length_a   1.000
_cell.length_b   1.000
_cell.length_c   1.000
_cell.angle_alpha   90.00
_cell.angle_beta   90.00
_cell.angle_gamma   90.00
#
_symmetry.space_group_name_H-M   'P 1'
#
loop_
_entity.id
_entity.type
_entity.pdbx_description
1 polymer ?
#
loop_
_entity_poly.entity_id
_entity_poly.type
_entity_poly.pdbx_seq_one_letter_code
_entity_poly.pdbx_strand_id
1 'polypeptide(L)'
;MNDSSYIPVDGGVCAPRGFLGSAVSCGIKKPTATRLDLALIYSTEPCVSAGTFTTNRVQAACVKVSREHLRKGNIRAIVANSGNANACTGTRGVEDARGECRSVAELLGLKPAEVAVCSTGVIGLPMPMMRIYPKFPELAEGLSRDKGHEVAQAVMTSDTKAVSYTHLRAHETGRNL
;
A
#
# COMPACT_ATOMS: atom_id res chain seq x y z
N MET A 1 24.27 -26.93 -9.93
CA MET A 1 24.86 -25.66 -9.49
C MET A 1 23.98 -25.14 -8.37
N ASN A 2 24.41 -25.29 -7.11
CA ASN A 2 23.72 -24.76 -5.96
C ASN A 2 23.99 -23.25 -5.92
N ASP A 3 23.04 -22.47 -6.35
CA ASP A 3 23.09 -21.02 -6.25
C ASP A 3 22.52 -20.61 -4.88
N SER A 4 23.32 -20.83 -3.85
CA SER A 4 22.96 -20.65 -2.45
C SER A 4 23.35 -19.27 -1.91
N SER A 5 23.25 -18.23 -2.72
CA SER A 5 23.59 -16.86 -2.29
C SER A 5 22.42 -16.07 -1.67
N TYR A 6 21.31 -16.73 -1.33
CA TYR A 6 20.18 -16.08 -0.68
C TYR A 6 20.19 -16.34 0.81
N ILE A 7 20.27 -15.29 1.60
CA ILE A 7 20.10 -15.35 3.04
C ILE A 7 18.67 -14.85 3.33
N PRO A 8 17.77 -15.71 3.82
CA PRO A 8 16.45 -15.28 4.26
C PRO A 8 16.60 -14.22 5.37
N VAL A 9 15.81 -13.16 5.31
CA VAL A 9 15.72 -12.16 6.37
C VAL A 9 14.28 -12.00 6.79
N ASP A 10 14.06 -11.92 8.10
CA ASP A 10 12.76 -11.64 8.68
C ASP A 10 12.40 -10.17 8.54
N GLY A 11 11.09 -9.85 8.61
CA GLY A 11 10.59 -8.48 8.62
C GLY A 11 9.84 -8.05 7.36
N GLY A 12 9.85 -8.86 6.29
CA GLY A 12 9.10 -8.56 5.06
C GLY A 12 9.45 -7.18 4.51
N VAL A 13 8.44 -6.35 4.21
CA VAL A 13 8.63 -4.99 3.68
C VAL A 13 9.39 -4.06 4.64
N CYS A 14 9.42 -4.37 5.93
CA CYS A 14 10.11 -3.61 6.98
C CYS A 14 11.54 -4.10 7.26
N ALA A 15 12.01 -5.16 6.58
CA ALA A 15 13.38 -5.68 6.75
C ALA A 15 14.47 -4.64 6.42
N PRO A 16 14.36 -3.83 5.35
CA PRO A 16 15.35 -2.79 5.09
C PRO A 16 15.34 -1.71 6.18
N ARG A 17 16.53 -1.16 6.48
CA ARG A 17 16.66 -0.07 7.46
C ARG A 17 15.87 1.16 7.01
N GLY A 18 15.21 1.82 7.97
CA GLY A 18 14.43 3.02 7.72
C GLY A 18 13.01 2.77 7.24
N PHE A 19 12.59 1.51 7.04
CA PHE A 19 11.21 1.20 6.70
C PHE A 19 10.44 0.71 7.93
N LEU A 20 9.25 1.30 8.13
CA LEU A 20 8.28 0.94 9.16
C LEU A 20 6.98 0.51 8.50
N GLY A 21 6.26 -0.37 9.14
CA GLY A 21 4.94 -0.80 8.72
C GLY A 21 3.92 -0.72 9.84
N SER A 22 2.67 -0.62 9.48
CA SER A 22 1.53 -0.73 10.38
C SER A 22 0.33 -1.29 9.63
N ALA A 23 -0.58 -1.94 10.35
CA ALA A 23 -1.82 -2.43 9.77
C ALA A 23 -2.95 -2.43 10.80
N VAL A 24 -4.15 -2.09 10.34
CA VAL A 24 -5.36 -2.04 11.18
C VAL A 24 -6.55 -2.66 10.46
N SER A 25 -7.60 -2.97 11.21
CA SER A 25 -8.89 -3.42 10.67
C SER A 25 -9.85 -2.24 10.59
N CYS A 26 -10.38 -2.00 9.39
CA CYS A 26 -11.41 -0.98 9.11
C CYS A 26 -12.76 -1.62 8.75
N GLY A 27 -12.80 -2.92 8.48
CA GLY A 27 -13.99 -3.60 7.97
C GLY A 27 -14.40 -3.11 6.58
N ILE A 28 -13.43 -2.91 5.68
CA ILE A 28 -13.65 -2.29 4.36
C ILE A 28 -14.64 -3.11 3.52
N LYS A 29 -14.45 -4.43 3.45
CA LYS A 29 -15.36 -5.32 2.72
C LYS A 29 -16.62 -5.64 3.54
N LYS A 30 -16.46 -5.90 4.84
CA LYS A 30 -17.54 -6.24 5.76
C LYS A 30 -17.35 -5.50 7.08
N PRO A 31 -18.33 -4.70 7.54
CA PRO A 31 -18.18 -3.89 8.77
C PRO A 31 -17.81 -4.68 10.02
N THR A 32 -18.24 -5.95 10.09
CA THR A 32 -18.00 -6.85 11.24
C THR A 32 -16.69 -7.65 11.11
N ALA A 33 -15.92 -7.47 10.02
CA ALA A 33 -14.68 -8.19 9.85
C ALA A 33 -13.60 -7.61 10.78
N THR A 34 -12.86 -8.49 11.45
CA THR A 34 -11.76 -8.14 12.34
C THR A 34 -10.39 -8.34 11.70
N ARG A 35 -10.35 -8.83 10.46
CA ARG A 35 -9.10 -8.99 9.71
C ARG A 35 -8.49 -7.64 9.39
N LEU A 36 -7.17 -7.59 9.36
CA LEU A 36 -6.43 -6.42 8.87
C LEU A 36 -6.80 -6.18 7.40
N ASP A 37 -7.10 -4.95 7.04
CA ASP A 37 -7.51 -4.56 5.69
C ASP A 37 -7.07 -3.15 5.28
N LEU A 38 -6.32 -2.45 6.15
CA LEU A 38 -5.64 -1.20 5.85
C LEU A 38 -4.22 -1.26 6.39
N ALA A 39 -3.24 -0.95 5.55
CA ALA A 39 -1.82 -0.96 5.86
C ALA A 39 -1.15 0.36 5.51
N LEU A 40 -0.08 0.67 6.22
CA LEU A 40 0.82 1.79 5.96
C LEU A 40 2.27 1.29 5.95
N ILE A 41 3.01 1.68 4.92
CA ILE A 41 4.45 1.52 4.82
C ILE A 41 5.05 2.91 4.80
N TYR A 42 6.06 3.16 5.62
CA TYR A 42 6.67 4.48 5.75
C TYR A 42 8.20 4.38 5.74
N SER A 43 8.86 5.25 4.97
CA SER A 43 10.30 5.46 5.03
C SER A 43 10.62 6.65 5.93
N THR A 44 11.36 6.42 7.01
CA THR A 44 11.80 7.47 7.94
C THR A 44 12.79 8.44 7.27
N GLU A 45 13.52 7.94 6.26
CA GLU A 45 14.52 8.70 5.53
C GLU A 45 14.03 9.06 4.11
N PRO A 46 14.54 10.13 3.51
CA PRO A 46 14.35 10.39 2.10
C PRO A 46 14.82 9.19 1.26
N CYS A 47 13.99 8.79 0.31
CA CYS A 47 14.28 7.63 -0.54
C CYS A 47 13.97 7.92 -2.01
N VAL A 48 14.63 7.22 -2.91
CA VAL A 48 14.30 7.24 -4.33
C VAL A 48 13.14 6.29 -4.59
N SER A 49 12.19 6.71 -5.40
CA SER A 49 10.99 5.93 -5.70
C SER A 49 10.87 5.67 -7.20
N ALA A 50 10.49 4.44 -7.54
CA ALA A 50 10.14 4.05 -8.90
C ALA A 50 8.86 3.22 -8.87
N GLY A 51 8.09 3.25 -9.95
CA GLY A 51 6.83 2.50 -10.04
C GLY A 51 6.47 2.16 -11.47
N THR A 52 5.87 0.99 -11.63
CA THR A 52 5.26 0.55 -12.88
C THR A 52 3.74 0.58 -12.74
N PHE A 53 3.06 0.92 -13.81
CA PHE A 53 1.61 1.07 -13.81
C PHE A 53 1.01 0.39 -15.02
N THR A 54 -0.20 -0.11 -14.86
CA THR A 54 -0.92 -0.74 -15.97
C THR A 54 -1.09 0.21 -17.15
N THR A 55 -1.03 -0.32 -18.35
CA THR A 55 -1.38 0.36 -19.62
C THR A 55 -2.86 0.26 -19.95
N ASN A 56 -3.65 -0.47 -19.15
CA ASN A 56 -5.09 -0.59 -19.32
C ASN A 56 -5.76 0.80 -19.34
N ARG A 57 -6.73 0.99 -20.23
CA ARG A 57 -7.50 2.24 -20.33
C ARG A 57 -8.42 2.46 -19.12
N VAL A 58 -8.94 1.37 -18.54
CA VAL A 58 -9.74 1.41 -17.31
C VAL A 58 -8.80 1.27 -16.13
N GLN A 59 -8.51 2.39 -15.46
CA GLN A 59 -7.58 2.45 -14.34
C GLN A 59 -8.32 2.85 -13.07
N ALA A 60 -7.98 2.16 -11.97
CA ALA A 60 -8.48 2.51 -10.65
C ALA A 60 -8.00 3.90 -10.21
N ALA A 61 -8.74 4.52 -9.33
CA ALA A 61 -8.42 5.85 -8.81
C ALA A 61 -7.04 5.89 -8.13
N CYS A 62 -6.71 4.87 -7.34
CA CYS A 62 -5.41 4.72 -6.69
C CYS A 62 -4.24 4.71 -7.71
N VAL A 63 -4.40 4.04 -8.85
CA VAL A 63 -3.38 4.03 -9.93
C VAL A 63 -3.14 5.42 -10.49
N LYS A 64 -4.21 6.20 -10.72
CA LYS A 64 -4.12 7.56 -11.26
C LYS A 64 -3.40 8.49 -10.28
N VAL A 65 -3.81 8.47 -9.01
CA VAL A 65 -3.24 9.32 -7.95
C VAL A 65 -1.79 8.97 -7.68
N SER A 66 -1.46 7.69 -7.49
CA SER A 66 -0.09 7.26 -7.22
C SER A 66 0.86 7.56 -8.37
N ARG A 67 0.42 7.38 -9.62
CA ARG A 67 1.20 7.79 -10.81
C ARG A 67 1.43 9.30 -10.84
N GLU A 68 0.42 10.10 -10.53
CA GLU A 68 0.54 11.56 -10.46
C GLU A 68 1.56 11.97 -9.40
N HIS A 69 1.47 11.39 -8.21
CA HIS A 69 2.36 11.71 -7.10
C HIS A 69 3.80 11.29 -7.40
N LEU A 70 4.02 10.10 -7.93
CA LEU A 70 5.36 9.62 -8.30
C LEU A 70 6.04 10.50 -9.37
N ARG A 71 5.27 11.12 -10.28
CA ARG A 71 5.80 12.08 -11.26
C ARG A 71 6.23 13.41 -10.63
N LYS A 72 5.67 13.77 -9.48
CA LYS A 72 5.97 15.04 -8.79
C LYS A 72 7.21 14.92 -7.87
N GLY A 73 7.58 13.71 -7.48
CA GLY A 73 8.72 13.50 -6.59
C GLY A 73 8.77 12.10 -6.02
N ASN A 74 9.58 11.96 -4.98
CA ASN A 74 9.76 10.68 -4.31
C ASN A 74 8.62 10.39 -3.33
N ILE A 75 8.20 9.13 -3.30
CA ILE A 75 7.21 8.62 -2.35
C ILE A 75 7.93 8.17 -1.08
N ARG A 76 7.46 8.61 0.06
CA ARG A 76 7.94 8.21 1.39
C ARG A 76 6.96 7.36 2.16
N ALA A 77 5.67 7.39 1.80
CA ALA A 77 4.67 6.56 2.43
C ALA A 77 3.77 5.89 1.39
N ILE A 78 3.31 4.68 1.68
CA ILE A 78 2.34 3.95 0.88
C ILE A 78 1.21 3.50 1.80
N VAL A 79 0.00 4.00 1.57
CA VAL A 79 -1.20 3.46 2.19
C VAL A 79 -1.84 2.45 1.26
N ALA A 80 -2.15 1.26 1.77
CA ALA A 80 -2.69 0.17 0.98
C ALA A 80 -3.91 -0.46 1.67
N ASN A 81 -4.96 -0.71 0.93
CA ASN A 81 -6.13 -1.40 1.46
C ASN A 81 -6.51 -2.64 0.67
N SER A 82 -7.15 -3.58 1.37
CA SER A 82 -7.86 -4.70 0.75
C SER A 82 -9.37 -4.61 1.00
N GLY A 83 -10.16 -5.29 0.17
CA GLY A 83 -11.62 -5.36 0.29
C GLY A 83 -12.39 -4.46 -0.68
N ASN A 84 -11.80 -3.35 -1.12
CA ASN A 84 -12.36 -2.45 -2.15
C ASN A 84 -11.23 -1.95 -3.05
N ALA A 85 -11.39 -2.07 -4.36
CA ALA A 85 -10.36 -1.71 -5.34
C ALA A 85 -10.35 -0.22 -5.70
N ASN A 86 -11.33 0.55 -5.27
CA ASN A 86 -11.54 1.94 -5.69
C ASN A 86 -11.45 2.10 -7.23
N ALA A 87 -12.00 1.16 -7.95
CA ALA A 87 -12.01 1.11 -9.41
C ALA A 87 -13.43 1.32 -9.93
N CYS A 88 -13.56 2.00 -11.07
CA CYS A 88 -14.85 2.39 -11.67
C CYS A 88 -15.72 3.24 -10.75
N THR A 89 -15.11 4.08 -9.92
CA THR A 89 -15.78 4.91 -8.90
C THR A 89 -15.85 6.40 -9.29
N GLY A 90 -15.45 6.74 -10.51
CA GLY A 90 -15.53 8.10 -11.05
C GLY A 90 -14.64 9.11 -10.32
N THR A 91 -15.09 10.38 -10.30
CA THR A 91 -14.36 11.49 -9.63
C THR A 91 -14.31 11.30 -8.12
N ARG A 92 -15.37 10.78 -7.53
CA ARG A 92 -15.43 10.47 -6.09
C ARG A 92 -14.28 9.56 -5.66
N GLY A 93 -14.02 8.49 -6.41
CA GLY A 93 -12.93 7.58 -6.07
C GLY A 93 -11.55 8.24 -6.12
N VAL A 94 -11.34 9.20 -7.03
CA VAL A 94 -10.10 9.98 -7.10
C VAL A 94 -9.98 10.91 -5.88
N GLU A 95 -11.08 11.52 -5.44
CA GLU A 95 -11.12 12.36 -4.25
C GLU A 95 -10.88 11.54 -2.97
N ASP A 96 -11.48 10.35 -2.87
CA ASP A 96 -11.24 9.41 -1.77
C ASP A 96 -9.76 9.03 -1.70
N ALA A 97 -9.14 8.61 -2.82
CA ALA A 97 -7.72 8.27 -2.89
C ALA A 97 -6.80 9.44 -2.51
N ARG A 98 -7.11 10.65 -2.96
CA ARG A 98 -6.38 11.86 -2.55
C ARG A 98 -6.61 12.19 -1.08
N GLY A 99 -7.80 11.93 -0.56
CA GLY A 99 -8.14 12.06 0.86
C GLY A 99 -7.27 11.18 1.74
N GLU A 100 -7.11 9.91 1.38
CA GLU A 100 -6.21 8.99 2.08
C GLU A 100 -4.77 9.51 2.09
N CYS A 101 -4.25 9.96 0.93
CA CYS A 101 -2.91 10.54 0.85
C CYS A 101 -2.74 11.79 1.73
N ARG A 102 -3.76 12.70 1.77
CA ARG A 102 -3.71 13.89 2.62
C ARG A 102 -3.68 13.53 4.10
N SER A 103 -4.56 12.61 4.54
CA SER A 103 -4.65 12.21 5.95
C SER A 103 -3.34 11.57 6.44
N VAL A 104 -2.74 10.68 5.64
CA VAL A 104 -1.45 10.07 5.98
C VAL A 104 -0.33 11.12 5.98
N ALA A 105 -0.31 12.02 4.99
CA ALA A 105 0.71 13.07 4.91
C ALA A 105 0.68 14.01 6.12
N GLU A 106 -0.51 14.41 6.56
CA GLU A 106 -0.70 15.27 7.74
C GLU A 106 -0.15 14.61 9.00
N LEU A 107 -0.45 13.33 9.23
CA LEU A 107 -0.01 12.59 10.41
C LEU A 107 1.51 12.35 10.43
N LEU A 108 2.14 12.21 9.25
CA LEU A 108 3.57 11.92 9.13
C LEU A 108 4.44 13.16 8.86
N GLY A 109 3.86 14.35 8.79
CA GLY A 109 4.57 15.60 8.45
C GLY A 109 5.13 15.59 7.01
N LEU A 110 4.42 14.95 6.08
CA LEU A 110 4.76 14.83 4.66
C LEU A 110 3.91 15.76 3.80
N LYS A 111 4.32 15.92 2.55
CA LYS A 111 3.44 16.49 1.52
C LYS A 111 2.51 15.39 0.98
N PRO A 112 1.25 15.67 0.61
CA PRO A 112 0.36 14.69 0.01
C PRO A 112 0.95 13.96 -1.20
N ALA A 113 1.78 14.66 -1.99
CA ALA A 113 2.48 14.07 -3.14
C ALA A 113 3.59 13.07 -2.77
N GLU A 114 4.01 13.01 -1.51
CA GLU A 114 4.97 12.02 -1.01
C GLU A 114 4.30 10.72 -0.53
N VAL A 115 2.97 10.64 -0.67
CA VAL A 115 2.19 9.45 -0.28
C VAL A 115 1.59 8.81 -1.53
N ALA A 116 1.82 7.53 -1.73
CA ALA A 116 1.11 6.71 -2.71
C ALA A 116 -0.04 5.95 -2.06
N VAL A 117 -1.05 5.62 -2.84
CA VAL A 117 -2.21 4.83 -2.42
C VAL A 117 -2.38 3.61 -3.31
N CYS A 118 -2.66 2.47 -2.70
CA CYS A 118 -2.93 1.20 -3.37
C CYS A 118 -4.25 0.62 -2.84
N SER A 119 -5.07 0.10 -3.73
CA SER A 119 -6.37 -0.47 -3.36
C SER A 119 -6.63 -1.75 -4.14
N THR A 120 -7.12 -2.77 -3.46
CA THR A 120 -7.48 -4.05 -4.08
C THR A 120 -8.78 -4.60 -3.50
N GLY A 121 -9.56 -5.32 -4.30
CA GLY A 121 -10.80 -5.95 -3.87
C GLY A 121 -11.97 -5.72 -4.83
N VAL A 122 -13.16 -5.43 -4.30
CA VAL A 122 -14.39 -5.27 -5.06
C VAL A 122 -14.33 -4.01 -5.93
N ILE A 123 -14.76 -4.14 -7.18
CA ILE A 123 -14.81 -3.06 -8.18
C ILE A 123 -16.22 -2.44 -8.21
N GLY A 124 -16.31 -1.14 -8.48
CA GLY A 124 -17.57 -0.43 -8.72
C GLY A 124 -18.30 0.03 -7.45
N LEU A 125 -17.77 -0.25 -6.27
CA LEU A 125 -18.34 0.25 -5.02
C LEU A 125 -17.55 1.45 -4.49
N PRO A 126 -18.22 2.48 -3.96
CA PRO A 126 -17.55 3.59 -3.27
C PRO A 126 -16.73 3.09 -2.09
N MET A 127 -15.60 3.76 -1.84
CA MET A 127 -14.79 3.50 -0.65
C MET A 127 -15.55 3.87 0.62
N PRO A 128 -15.50 3.03 1.67
CA PRO A 128 -16.18 3.32 2.94
C PRO A 128 -15.34 4.28 3.82
N MET A 129 -15.10 5.49 3.34
CA MET A 129 -14.19 6.46 3.97
C MET A 129 -14.55 6.79 5.41
N MET A 130 -15.83 6.74 5.78
CA MET A 130 -16.29 6.93 7.17
C MET A 130 -15.75 5.89 8.15
N ARG A 131 -15.31 4.72 7.66
CA ARG A 131 -14.65 3.69 8.47
C ARG A 131 -13.14 3.76 8.39
N ILE A 132 -12.61 4.31 7.31
CA ILE A 132 -11.17 4.41 7.05
C ILE A 132 -10.57 5.61 7.77
N TYR A 133 -11.14 6.81 7.63
CA TYR A 133 -10.59 8.03 8.21
C TYR A 133 -10.32 7.94 9.72
N PRO A 134 -11.22 7.40 10.55
CA PRO A 134 -10.97 7.29 12.00
C PRO A 134 -9.80 6.37 12.37
N LYS A 135 -9.34 5.55 11.43
CA LYS A 135 -8.27 4.57 11.64
C LYS A 135 -6.87 5.08 11.27
N PHE A 136 -6.75 6.19 10.60
CA PHE A 136 -5.43 6.73 10.25
C PHE A 136 -4.55 7.12 11.44
N PRO A 137 -5.07 7.74 12.53
CA PRO A 137 -4.25 7.97 13.72
C PRO A 137 -3.68 6.68 14.31
N GLU A 138 -4.52 5.66 14.55
CA GLU A 138 -4.09 4.33 15.02
C GLU A 138 -3.05 3.70 14.09
N LEU A 139 -3.24 3.84 12.77
CA LEU A 139 -2.34 3.31 11.77
C LEU A 139 -0.96 4.01 11.81
N ALA A 140 -0.94 5.32 11.99
CA ALA A 140 0.32 6.09 12.06
C ALA A 140 1.07 5.84 13.37
N GLU A 141 0.38 5.78 14.50
CA GLU A 141 0.95 5.48 15.82
C GLU A 141 1.51 4.07 15.91
N GLY A 142 0.91 3.12 15.18
CA GLY A 142 1.31 1.71 15.15
C GLY A 142 2.54 1.40 14.30
N LEU A 143 3.19 2.39 13.67
CA LEU A 143 4.35 2.17 12.80
C LEU A 143 5.54 1.54 13.56
N SER A 144 5.96 0.35 13.12
CA SER A 144 7.07 -0.40 13.71
C SER A 144 7.80 -1.24 12.66
N ARG A 145 9.06 -1.59 12.95
CA ARG A 145 9.83 -2.51 12.10
C ARG A 145 9.31 -3.95 12.13
N ASP A 146 8.59 -4.33 13.18
CA ASP A 146 8.12 -5.69 13.40
C ASP A 146 6.79 -5.99 12.70
N LYS A 147 6.18 -4.98 12.05
CA LYS A 147 4.85 -5.05 11.45
C LYS A 147 4.82 -5.48 9.97
N GLY A 148 5.94 -5.87 9.39
CA GLY A 148 6.00 -6.25 7.97
C GLY A 148 5.08 -7.42 7.60
N HIS A 149 4.90 -8.40 8.49
CA HIS A 149 3.97 -9.51 8.27
C HIS A 149 2.49 -9.05 8.31
N GLU A 150 2.15 -8.18 9.25
CA GLU A 150 0.80 -7.62 9.35
C GLU A 150 0.44 -6.76 8.12
N VAL A 151 1.41 -6.01 7.59
CA VAL A 151 1.27 -5.30 6.31
C VAL A 151 0.93 -6.28 5.17
N ALA A 152 1.66 -7.38 5.07
CA ALA A 152 1.39 -8.41 4.06
C ALA A 152 0.00 -9.05 4.24
N GLN A 153 -0.44 -9.27 5.47
CA GLN A 153 -1.79 -9.78 5.76
C GLN A 153 -2.88 -8.78 5.37
N ALA A 154 -2.68 -7.49 5.61
CA ALA A 154 -3.68 -6.46 5.36
C ALA A 154 -3.97 -6.25 3.87
N VAL A 155 -3.02 -6.57 2.97
CA VAL A 155 -3.22 -6.43 1.53
C VAL A 155 -3.79 -7.69 0.86
N MET A 156 -3.95 -8.79 1.60
CA MET A 156 -4.56 -10.02 1.09
C MET A 156 -6.05 -9.81 0.74
N THR A 157 -6.50 -10.47 -0.31
CA THR A 157 -7.93 -10.52 -0.71
C THR A 157 -8.50 -11.93 -0.59
N SER A 158 -8.28 -12.76 -1.60
CA SER A 158 -8.67 -14.18 -1.66
C SER A 158 -7.52 -15.12 -1.33
N ASP A 159 -6.35 -14.58 -1.05
CA ASP A 159 -5.16 -15.34 -0.70
C ASP A 159 -5.36 -16.11 0.61
N THR A 160 -4.79 -17.31 0.67
CA THR A 160 -4.85 -18.17 1.86
C THR A 160 -3.65 -17.96 2.79
N LYS A 161 -2.56 -17.38 2.27
CA LYS A 161 -1.32 -17.10 3.00
C LYS A 161 -0.75 -15.76 2.59
N ALA A 162 -0.24 -15.01 3.57
CA ALA A 162 0.55 -13.81 3.30
C ALA A 162 1.92 -14.20 2.75
N VAL A 163 2.35 -13.51 1.69
CA VAL A 163 3.64 -13.75 1.03
C VAL A 163 4.40 -12.44 0.95
N SER A 164 5.67 -12.48 1.36
CA SER A 164 6.58 -11.35 1.26
C SER A 164 7.91 -11.81 0.68
N TYR A 165 8.47 -11.02 -0.22
CA TYR A 165 9.81 -11.22 -0.76
C TYR A 165 10.65 -9.99 -0.49
N THR A 166 11.85 -10.19 0.08
CA THR A 166 12.81 -9.12 0.32
C THR A 166 13.88 -9.03 -0.77
N HIS A 167 13.85 -9.97 -1.70
CA HIS A 167 14.79 -10.02 -2.81
C HIS A 167 14.07 -10.28 -4.12
N LEU A 168 14.36 -9.44 -5.12
CA LEU A 168 13.94 -9.62 -6.50
C LEU A 168 15.18 -9.91 -7.34
N ARG A 169 15.33 -11.14 -7.79
CA ARG A 169 16.25 -11.45 -8.88
C ARG A 169 15.50 -11.28 -10.19
N ALA A 170 16.00 -10.44 -11.06
CA ALA A 170 15.39 -10.13 -12.36
C ALA A 170 15.45 -11.29 -13.35
N HIS A 171 15.04 -12.49 -12.95
CA HIS A 171 14.92 -13.62 -13.86
C HIS A 171 13.80 -13.45 -14.87
N GLU A 172 12.84 -12.63 -14.53
CA GLU A 172 11.60 -12.54 -15.28
C GLU A 172 11.65 -11.47 -16.36
N THR A 173 12.62 -10.57 -16.29
CA THR A 173 12.78 -9.50 -17.28
C THR A 173 13.30 -9.99 -18.64
N GLY A 174 13.84 -11.17 -18.71
CA GLY A 174 14.34 -11.77 -19.97
C GLY A 174 13.27 -12.41 -20.86
N ARG A 175 12.02 -12.53 -20.40
CA ARG A 175 10.94 -13.20 -21.15
C ARG A 175 9.85 -12.28 -21.67
N ASN A 176 9.85 -11.01 -21.28
CA ASN A 176 8.81 -10.03 -21.64
C ASN A 176 9.35 -8.84 -22.46
N LEU A 177 10.42 -9.07 -23.21
CA LEU A 177 10.92 -8.16 -24.24
C LEU A 177 10.57 -8.69 -25.63
#